data_dc26bf94b7489d59defceb423d4db019
#
_entry.id   dc26bf94b7489d59defceb423d4db019
#
_cell.length_a   1.000
_cell.length_b   1.000
_cell.length_c   1.000
_cell.angle_alpha   90.00
_cell.angle_beta   90.00
_cell.angle_gamma   90.00
#
_symmetry.space_group_name_H-M   'P 1'
#
loop_
_entity.id
_entity.type
_entity.pdbx_description
1 polymer ?
#
loop_
_entity_poly.entity_id
_entity_poly.type
_entity_poly.pdbx_seq_one_letter_code
_entity_poly.pdbx_strand_id
1 'polypeptide(L)'
;MTENTMLSAALRYIELGLGIIAISPGSKIPVSDSELQPSGSRSPVTDVETARKLWKLYPKAGVAICTGKVEGARLNVTVVDFDDEESYENLKDQIPKTKIVKTPRGYHAYLKYMPEIKQATKFAGLDKVDTRQQGGYVIAPPTVRGDDKYEWIDQASPLAEWAGLIEMQNSYKPASEPRTGDTAGWDEVTQPSWVATYLSGGAHD
;
A
#
# COMPACT_ATOMS: atom_id res chain seq x y z
N MET A 1 -8.63 -1.40 -33.50
CA MET A 1 -7.52 -1.15 -32.54
C MET A 1 -8.04 -1.56 -31.18
N THR A 2 -7.50 -2.61 -30.59
CA THR A 2 -7.85 -3.04 -29.23
C THR A 2 -7.42 -1.91 -28.28
N GLU A 3 -8.40 -1.32 -27.61
CA GLU A 3 -8.15 -0.28 -26.61
C GLU A 3 -7.23 -0.85 -25.50
N ASN A 4 -6.20 -0.10 -25.15
CA ASN A 4 -5.29 -0.54 -24.07
C ASN A 4 -6.07 -0.56 -22.76
N THR A 5 -6.39 -1.74 -22.25
CA THR A 5 -7.17 -1.95 -21.03
C THR A 5 -6.61 -1.18 -19.83
N MET A 6 -5.27 -1.03 -19.73
CA MET A 6 -4.64 -0.26 -18.64
C MET A 6 -4.88 1.23 -18.80
N LEU A 7 -4.77 1.75 -20.03
CA LEU A 7 -5.11 3.16 -20.28
C LEU A 7 -6.59 3.44 -19.96
N SER A 8 -7.49 2.57 -20.40
CA SER A 8 -8.93 2.75 -20.12
C SER A 8 -9.20 2.76 -18.61
N ALA A 9 -8.55 1.89 -17.84
CA ALA A 9 -8.66 1.89 -16.38
C ALA A 9 -8.08 3.17 -15.77
N ALA A 10 -6.90 3.60 -16.21
CA ALA A 10 -6.27 4.84 -15.77
C ALA A 10 -7.18 6.05 -15.99
N LEU A 11 -7.74 6.18 -17.19
CA LEU A 11 -8.68 7.25 -17.52
C LEU A 11 -9.93 7.19 -16.63
N ARG A 12 -10.46 5.99 -16.39
CA ARG A 12 -11.60 5.81 -15.50
C ARG A 12 -11.33 6.26 -14.08
N TYR A 13 -10.15 5.96 -13.53
CA TYR A 13 -9.78 6.43 -12.20
C TYR A 13 -9.65 7.95 -12.13
N ILE A 14 -9.10 8.59 -13.16
CA ILE A 14 -9.04 10.06 -13.25
C ILE A 14 -10.45 10.66 -13.35
N GLU A 15 -11.35 10.08 -14.14
CA GLU A 15 -12.75 10.50 -14.22
C GLU A 15 -13.46 10.45 -12.86
N LEU A 16 -13.16 9.41 -12.06
CA LEU A 16 -13.64 9.29 -10.68
C LEU A 16 -13.01 10.33 -9.74
N GLY A 17 -12.00 11.06 -10.20
CA GLY A 17 -11.33 12.10 -9.43
C GLY A 17 -10.08 11.65 -8.67
N LEU A 18 -9.64 10.41 -8.87
CA LEU A 18 -8.46 9.86 -8.21
C LEU A 18 -7.15 10.31 -8.88
N GLY A 19 -6.10 10.46 -8.10
CA GLY A 19 -4.74 10.54 -8.60
C GLY A 19 -4.16 9.14 -8.80
N ILE A 20 -3.47 8.93 -9.90
CA ILE A 20 -2.89 7.65 -10.28
C ILE A 20 -1.42 7.76 -10.62
N ILE A 21 -0.73 6.63 -10.69
CA ILE A 21 0.62 6.50 -11.24
C ILE A 21 0.72 5.27 -12.13
N ALA A 22 1.59 5.36 -13.13
CA ALA A 22 1.98 4.19 -13.94
C ALA A 22 3.01 3.35 -13.18
N ILE A 23 2.86 2.04 -13.26
CA ILE A 23 3.73 1.06 -12.59
C ILE A 23 4.49 0.26 -13.64
N SER A 24 5.77 0.09 -13.42
CA SER A 24 6.63 -0.72 -14.31
C SER A 24 6.10 -2.15 -14.43
N PRO A 25 6.08 -2.71 -15.65
CA PRO A 25 5.54 -4.05 -15.89
C PRO A 25 6.14 -5.11 -14.96
N GLY A 26 5.30 -5.97 -14.42
CA GLY A 26 5.73 -7.08 -13.55
C GLY A 26 6.24 -6.66 -12.17
N SER A 27 6.17 -5.38 -11.82
CA SER A 27 6.69 -4.87 -10.55
C SER A 27 5.64 -4.10 -9.74
N LYS A 28 6.06 -3.59 -8.57
CA LYS A 28 5.30 -2.59 -7.79
C LYS A 28 5.94 -1.19 -7.91
N ILE A 29 7.01 -1.06 -8.67
CA ILE A 29 7.82 0.16 -8.75
C ILE A 29 7.18 1.12 -9.76
N PRO A 30 6.97 2.40 -9.41
CA PRO A 30 6.50 3.40 -10.35
C PRO A 30 7.41 3.53 -11.57
N VAL A 31 6.81 3.78 -12.73
CA VAL A 31 7.58 4.20 -13.92
C VAL A 31 8.33 5.48 -13.57
N SER A 32 9.60 5.55 -13.95
CA SER A 32 10.38 6.77 -13.86
C SER A 32 10.43 7.43 -15.24
N ASP A 33 9.76 8.56 -15.37
CA ASP A 33 9.76 9.39 -16.58
C ASP A 33 10.03 10.84 -16.16
N SER A 34 11.04 11.48 -16.79
CA SER A 34 11.52 12.78 -16.38
C SER A 34 10.53 13.94 -16.57
N GLU A 35 9.53 13.76 -17.43
CA GLU A 35 8.54 14.78 -17.75
C GLU A 35 7.15 14.47 -17.17
N LEU A 36 6.69 13.22 -17.32
CA LEU A 36 5.31 12.84 -17.02
C LEU A 36 5.14 12.26 -15.61
N GLN A 37 6.18 11.65 -15.05
CA GLN A 37 6.18 11.05 -13.70
C GLN A 37 7.57 11.16 -13.05
N PRO A 38 8.14 12.40 -12.89
CA PRO A 38 9.55 12.61 -12.56
C PRO A 38 9.96 12.12 -11.17
N SER A 39 9.02 12.09 -10.24
CA SER A 39 9.26 11.66 -8.85
C SER A 39 8.52 10.38 -8.48
N GLY A 40 8.16 9.54 -9.47
CA GLY A 40 7.46 8.30 -9.27
C GLY A 40 6.13 8.51 -8.51
N SER A 41 6.01 7.95 -7.31
CA SER A 41 4.77 8.05 -6.51
C SER A 41 4.45 9.48 -6.02
N ARG A 42 5.40 10.40 -6.03
CA ARG A 42 5.19 11.81 -5.66
C ARG A 42 4.76 12.68 -6.84
N SER A 43 4.63 12.10 -8.03
CA SER A 43 4.16 12.77 -9.24
C SER A 43 2.86 12.10 -9.72
N PRO A 44 1.75 12.24 -8.96
CA PRO A 44 0.48 11.65 -9.33
C PRO A 44 -0.05 12.30 -10.63
N VAL A 45 -0.60 11.48 -11.49
CA VAL A 45 -1.29 11.91 -12.71
C VAL A 45 -2.77 12.08 -12.37
N THR A 46 -3.30 13.27 -12.60
CA THR A 46 -4.69 13.64 -12.30
C THR A 46 -5.47 14.14 -13.52
N ASP A 47 -4.81 14.20 -14.67
CA ASP A 47 -5.41 14.65 -15.93
C ASP A 47 -5.27 13.61 -17.06
N VAL A 48 -6.25 13.64 -17.94
CA VAL A 48 -6.42 12.70 -19.05
C VAL A 48 -5.29 12.80 -20.08
N GLU A 49 -4.79 14.02 -20.33
CA GLU A 49 -3.77 14.25 -21.37
C GLU A 49 -2.44 13.61 -20.97
N THR A 50 -1.99 13.87 -19.74
CA THR A 50 -0.78 13.26 -19.16
C THR A 50 -0.89 11.74 -19.13
N ALA A 51 -2.04 11.20 -18.71
CA ALA A 51 -2.27 9.77 -18.70
C ALA A 51 -2.15 9.16 -20.12
N ARG A 52 -2.76 9.79 -21.14
CA ARG A 52 -2.66 9.32 -22.53
C ARG A 52 -1.21 9.33 -23.03
N LYS A 53 -0.45 10.37 -22.74
CA LYS A 53 0.99 10.45 -23.09
C LYS A 53 1.78 9.35 -22.40
N LEU A 54 1.57 9.17 -21.11
CA LEU A 54 2.30 8.19 -20.28
C LEU A 54 2.05 6.76 -20.76
N TRP A 55 0.78 6.33 -20.97
CA TRP A 55 0.49 4.99 -21.47
C TRP A 55 0.77 4.80 -22.97
N LYS A 56 0.95 5.88 -23.74
CA LYS A 56 1.49 5.80 -25.11
C LYS A 56 2.98 5.44 -25.08
N LEU A 57 3.75 6.01 -24.15
CA LEU A 57 5.18 5.71 -23.98
C LEU A 57 5.40 4.35 -23.28
N TYR A 58 4.56 4.01 -22.32
CA TYR A 58 4.65 2.81 -21.50
C TYR A 58 3.39 1.95 -21.63
N PRO A 59 3.11 1.36 -22.80
CA PRO A 59 1.84 0.68 -23.08
C PRO A 59 1.59 -0.58 -22.25
N LYS A 60 2.64 -1.12 -21.63
CA LYS A 60 2.58 -2.29 -20.73
C LYS A 60 2.57 -1.92 -19.25
N ALA A 61 2.59 -0.62 -18.92
CA ALA A 61 2.57 -0.17 -17.53
C ALA A 61 1.25 -0.56 -16.85
N GLY A 62 1.35 -1.05 -15.61
CA GLY A 62 0.21 -1.20 -14.73
C GLY A 62 -0.28 0.15 -14.20
N VAL A 63 -1.34 0.14 -13.41
CA VAL A 63 -1.89 1.33 -12.76
C VAL A 63 -1.91 1.14 -11.24
N ALA A 64 -1.60 2.21 -10.51
CA ALA A 64 -1.81 2.29 -9.07
C ALA A 64 -2.57 3.56 -8.72
N ILE A 65 -3.33 3.51 -7.64
CA ILE A 65 -4.06 4.66 -7.07
C ILE A 65 -3.20 5.26 -5.95
N CYS A 66 -2.98 6.57 -6.02
CA CYS A 66 -2.32 7.32 -4.96
C CYS A 66 -3.26 7.51 -3.77
N THR A 67 -2.70 7.43 -2.57
CA THR A 67 -3.45 7.51 -1.30
C THR A 67 -3.13 8.79 -0.53
N GLY A 68 -3.96 9.10 0.46
CA GLY A 68 -3.88 10.35 1.20
C GLY A 68 -4.39 11.53 0.39
N LYS A 69 -4.01 12.74 0.78
CA LYS A 69 -4.37 13.96 0.05
C LYS A 69 -3.45 14.11 -1.16
N VAL A 70 -4.01 14.02 -2.35
CA VAL A 70 -3.31 14.11 -3.64
C VAL A 70 -3.62 15.44 -4.30
N GLU A 71 -2.59 16.20 -4.62
CA GLU A 71 -2.73 17.48 -5.32
C GLU A 71 -3.35 17.26 -6.70
N GLY A 72 -4.31 18.09 -7.07
CA GLY A 72 -5.06 18.00 -8.33
C GLY A 72 -6.14 16.90 -8.37
N ALA A 73 -6.16 15.96 -7.40
CA ALA A 73 -7.22 14.97 -7.30
C ALA A 73 -8.49 15.57 -6.67
N ARG A 74 -9.65 15.19 -7.17
CA ARG A 74 -10.96 15.58 -6.64
C ARG A 74 -11.46 14.60 -5.56
N LEU A 75 -10.96 13.37 -5.59
CA LEU A 75 -11.28 12.30 -4.66
C LEU A 75 -9.99 11.77 -4.04
N ASN A 76 -9.92 11.81 -2.73
CA ASN A 76 -8.81 11.30 -1.94
C ASN A 76 -9.25 10.07 -1.14
N VAL A 77 -8.34 9.14 -0.93
CA VAL A 77 -8.64 7.86 -0.27
C VAL A 77 -7.60 7.50 0.79
N THR A 78 -8.07 6.88 1.85
CA THR A 78 -7.27 6.07 2.76
C THR A 78 -7.44 4.61 2.34
N VAL A 79 -6.38 3.83 2.35
CA VAL A 79 -6.48 2.39 2.07
C VAL A 79 -5.92 1.60 3.24
N VAL A 80 -6.66 0.58 3.67
CA VAL A 80 -6.16 -0.47 4.55
C VAL A 80 -5.73 -1.63 3.65
N ASP A 81 -4.46 -1.99 3.76
CA ASP A 81 -3.79 -3.01 2.97
C ASP A 81 -3.55 -4.23 3.87
N PHE A 82 -4.28 -5.29 3.59
CA PHE A 82 -4.17 -6.58 4.26
C PHE A 82 -3.22 -7.46 3.44
N ASP A 83 -2.07 -7.79 3.98
CA ASP A 83 -1.00 -8.51 3.28
C ASP A 83 -1.34 -10.00 3.04
N ASP A 84 -2.31 -10.54 3.75
CA ASP A 84 -2.81 -11.92 3.58
C ASP A 84 -4.31 -12.05 3.86
N GLU A 85 -4.85 -13.24 3.60
CA GLU A 85 -6.26 -13.54 3.77
C GLU A 85 -6.68 -13.59 5.25
N GLU A 86 -5.81 -14.12 6.09
CA GLU A 86 -6.07 -14.27 7.53
C GLU A 86 -6.28 -12.91 8.20
N SER A 87 -5.40 -11.94 7.92
CA SER A 87 -5.51 -10.58 8.48
C SER A 87 -6.81 -9.89 8.04
N TYR A 88 -7.24 -10.12 6.79
CA TYR A 88 -8.53 -9.61 6.32
C TYR A 88 -9.71 -10.29 7.00
N GLU A 89 -9.74 -11.63 7.04
CA GLU A 89 -10.80 -12.40 7.66
C GLU A 89 -11.02 -12.05 9.13
N ASN A 90 -9.92 -11.76 9.87
CA ASN A 90 -9.98 -11.37 11.27
C ASN A 90 -10.66 -10.02 11.51
N LEU A 91 -10.69 -9.14 10.51
CA LEU A 91 -11.24 -7.78 10.62
C LEU A 91 -12.45 -7.51 9.71
N LYS A 92 -12.78 -8.40 8.79
CA LYS A 92 -13.79 -8.15 7.73
C LYS A 92 -15.16 -7.71 8.26
N ASP A 93 -15.58 -8.27 9.39
CA ASP A 93 -16.88 -7.96 9.99
C ASP A 93 -16.90 -6.56 10.66
N GLN A 94 -15.74 -5.96 10.88
CA GLN A 94 -15.57 -4.61 11.40
C GLN A 94 -15.41 -3.58 10.26
N ILE A 95 -15.06 -4.04 9.06
CA ILE A 95 -14.90 -3.16 7.90
C ILE A 95 -16.29 -2.68 7.45
N PRO A 96 -16.54 -1.36 7.39
CA PRO A 96 -17.80 -0.88 6.86
C PRO A 96 -17.94 -1.28 5.39
N LYS A 97 -19.18 -1.39 4.91
CA LYS A 97 -19.42 -1.68 3.49
C LYS A 97 -18.78 -0.60 2.63
N THR A 98 -17.72 -0.96 1.92
CA THR A 98 -16.89 -0.06 1.11
C THR A 98 -16.33 -0.79 -0.12
N LYS A 99 -15.55 -0.10 -0.92
CA LYS A 99 -14.88 -0.70 -2.09
C LYS A 99 -13.75 -1.62 -1.65
N ILE A 100 -13.73 -2.84 -2.19
CA ILE A 100 -12.71 -3.85 -1.86
C ILE A 100 -12.06 -4.38 -3.14
N VAL A 101 -10.75 -4.46 -3.11
CA VAL A 101 -9.92 -5.15 -4.12
C VAL A 101 -9.36 -6.41 -3.51
N LYS A 102 -9.48 -7.55 -4.21
CA LYS A 102 -8.66 -8.75 -3.97
C LYS A 102 -7.29 -8.52 -4.58
N THR A 103 -6.24 -8.71 -3.78
CA THR A 103 -4.86 -8.71 -4.23
C THR A 103 -4.36 -10.14 -4.38
N PRO A 104 -3.17 -10.39 -4.92
CA PRO A 104 -2.64 -11.75 -5.03
C PRO A 104 -2.55 -12.52 -3.71
N ARG A 105 -2.40 -11.82 -2.58
CA ARG A 105 -2.24 -12.46 -1.27
C ARG A 105 -3.32 -12.10 -0.26
N GLY A 106 -3.87 -10.91 -0.33
CA GLY A 106 -4.81 -10.38 0.64
C GLY A 106 -5.81 -9.42 0.00
N TYR A 107 -6.01 -8.24 0.60
CA TYR A 107 -7.07 -7.32 0.18
C TYR A 107 -6.68 -5.85 0.41
N HIS A 108 -7.26 -4.96 -0.40
CA HIS A 108 -7.26 -3.53 -0.13
C HIS A 108 -8.70 -3.07 0.17
N ALA A 109 -8.93 -2.48 1.34
CA ALA A 109 -10.18 -1.77 1.64
C ALA A 109 -9.98 -0.27 1.40
N TYR A 110 -10.76 0.29 0.47
CA TYR A 110 -10.71 1.71 0.13
C TYR A 110 -11.72 2.48 0.97
N LEU A 111 -11.25 3.49 1.68
CA LEU A 111 -12.04 4.32 2.56
C LEU A 111 -12.05 5.77 2.06
N LYS A 112 -13.00 6.58 2.51
CA LYS A 112 -12.86 8.04 2.42
C LYS A 112 -11.52 8.46 3.03
N TYR A 113 -10.97 9.55 2.52
CA TYR A 113 -9.75 10.09 3.11
C TYR A 113 -9.99 10.46 4.59
N MET A 114 -9.20 9.89 5.47
CA MET A 114 -9.26 10.05 6.92
C MET A 114 -7.92 10.67 7.38
N PRO A 115 -7.84 12.01 7.49
CA PRO A 115 -6.56 12.70 7.78
C PRO A 115 -5.98 12.34 9.16
N GLU A 116 -6.80 11.82 10.08
CA GLU A 116 -6.39 11.37 11.41
C GLU A 116 -5.58 10.08 11.37
N ILE A 117 -5.78 9.25 10.33
CA ILE A 117 -5.06 7.98 10.18
C ILE A 117 -3.66 8.25 9.65
N LYS A 118 -2.67 7.71 10.34
CA LYS A 118 -1.27 7.78 9.91
C LYS A 118 -0.95 6.65 8.93
N GLN A 119 -0.05 6.91 8.00
CA GLN A 119 0.55 5.83 7.22
C GLN A 119 1.40 4.97 8.15
N ALA A 120 1.19 3.68 8.13
CA ALA A 120 1.90 2.74 8.98
C ALA A 120 2.01 1.36 8.34
N THR A 121 3.11 0.69 8.61
CA THR A 121 3.23 -0.76 8.53
C THR A 121 2.88 -1.34 9.89
N LYS A 122 2.24 -2.53 9.94
CA LYS A 122 1.73 -3.13 11.19
C LYS A 122 0.85 -2.14 11.96
N PHE A 123 -0.15 -1.61 11.27
CA PHE A 123 -1.06 -0.61 11.81
C PHE A 123 -1.65 -1.04 13.15
N ALA A 124 -1.55 -0.16 14.15
CA ALA A 124 -2.00 -0.43 15.52
C ALA A 124 -1.47 -1.75 16.12
N GLY A 125 -0.26 -2.17 15.73
CA GLY A 125 0.35 -3.40 16.18
C GLY A 125 -0.18 -4.67 15.52
N LEU A 126 -1.13 -4.55 14.59
CA LEU A 126 -1.67 -5.67 13.83
C LEU A 126 -0.66 -6.11 12.77
N ASP A 127 -0.23 -7.36 12.88
CA ASP A 127 0.65 -7.93 11.86
C ASP A 127 -0.09 -8.08 10.55
N LYS A 128 0.60 -7.85 9.41
CA LYS A 128 0.02 -7.94 8.06
C LYS A 128 -1.12 -6.95 7.74
N VAL A 129 -1.29 -5.90 8.54
CA VAL A 129 -2.25 -4.82 8.28
C VAL A 129 -1.50 -3.51 8.18
N ASP A 130 -1.51 -2.91 7.01
CA ASP A 130 -0.89 -1.63 6.74
C ASP A 130 -1.96 -0.56 6.46
N THR A 131 -1.65 0.69 6.74
CA THR A 131 -2.44 1.82 6.25
C THR A 131 -1.65 2.63 5.24
N ARG A 132 -2.25 2.91 4.09
CA ARG A 132 -1.67 3.72 3.03
C ARG A 132 -2.35 5.08 3.03
N GLN A 133 -1.52 6.10 3.21
CA GLN A 133 -1.92 7.50 3.38
C GLN A 133 -1.05 8.44 2.52
N GLN A 134 -0.80 9.63 2.98
CA GLN A 134 -0.07 10.68 2.29
C GLN A 134 1.26 10.19 1.69
N GLY A 135 1.39 10.32 0.37
CA GLY A 135 2.55 9.88 -0.39
C GLY A 135 2.62 8.38 -0.67
N GLY A 136 1.63 7.60 -0.18
CA GLY A 136 1.47 6.18 -0.49
C GLY A 136 0.74 5.94 -1.81
N TYR A 137 0.71 4.68 -2.20
CA TYR A 137 -0.09 4.17 -3.33
C TYR A 137 -0.35 2.68 -3.16
N VAL A 138 -1.36 2.20 -3.85
CA VAL A 138 -1.69 0.77 -3.95
C VAL A 138 -1.88 0.37 -5.41
N ILE A 139 -1.41 -0.81 -5.76
CA ILE A 139 -1.65 -1.36 -7.11
C ILE A 139 -3.16 -1.57 -7.28
N ALA A 140 -3.68 -1.13 -8.41
CA ALA A 140 -5.12 -1.15 -8.69
C ALA A 140 -5.47 -2.08 -9.87
N PRO A 141 -6.68 -2.64 -9.86
CA PRO A 141 -7.19 -3.38 -11.02
C PRO A 141 -7.19 -2.52 -12.30
N PRO A 142 -7.01 -3.10 -13.47
CA PRO A 142 -6.82 -4.52 -13.78
C PRO A 142 -5.35 -4.93 -13.87
N THR A 143 -4.46 -4.30 -13.11
CA THR A 143 -3.02 -4.58 -13.14
C THR A 143 -2.74 -6.06 -12.89
N VAL A 144 -1.84 -6.62 -13.68
CA VAL A 144 -1.37 -8.01 -13.60
C VAL A 144 0.16 -8.01 -13.48
N ARG A 145 0.70 -8.87 -12.62
CA ARG A 145 2.14 -9.06 -12.43
C ARG A 145 2.47 -10.55 -12.50
N GLY A 146 2.85 -11.04 -13.70
CA GLY A 146 2.92 -12.46 -13.93
C GLY A 146 1.53 -13.08 -13.81
N ASP A 147 1.34 -14.05 -12.90
CA ASP A 147 0.05 -14.66 -12.60
C ASP A 147 -0.75 -13.89 -11.53
N ASP A 148 -0.13 -12.89 -10.90
CA ASP A 148 -0.72 -12.05 -9.86
C ASP A 148 -1.73 -11.06 -10.44
N LYS A 149 -3.00 -11.16 -10.03
CA LYS A 149 -4.08 -10.26 -10.46
C LYS A 149 -4.59 -9.41 -9.31
N TYR A 150 -4.99 -8.18 -9.66
CA TYR A 150 -5.74 -7.30 -8.77
C TYR A 150 -7.15 -7.16 -9.32
N GLU A 151 -8.16 -7.48 -8.54
CA GLU A 151 -9.55 -7.55 -8.99
C GLU A 151 -10.49 -6.87 -7.99
N TRP A 152 -11.44 -6.07 -8.53
CA TRP A 152 -12.51 -5.52 -7.70
C TRP A 152 -13.47 -6.64 -7.30
N ILE A 153 -13.62 -6.88 -6.00
CA ILE A 153 -14.68 -7.76 -5.47
C ILE A 153 -15.87 -6.95 -4.95
N ASP A 154 -15.66 -5.70 -4.57
CA ASP A 154 -16.72 -4.71 -4.38
C ASP A 154 -16.29 -3.36 -4.98
N GLN A 155 -16.74 -3.07 -6.18
CA GLN A 155 -16.53 -1.78 -6.85
C GLN A 155 -17.75 -0.85 -6.72
N ALA A 156 -18.92 -1.39 -6.44
CA ALA A 156 -20.19 -0.66 -6.45
C ALA A 156 -20.42 0.15 -5.18
N SER A 157 -19.96 -0.35 -4.04
CA SER A 157 -20.14 0.33 -2.76
C SER A 157 -19.50 1.72 -2.75
N PRO A 158 -20.11 2.70 -2.06
CA PRO A 158 -19.48 4.00 -1.84
C PRO A 158 -18.24 3.84 -0.96
N LEU A 159 -17.34 4.81 -0.99
CA LEU A 159 -16.28 4.91 0.02
C LEU A 159 -16.91 5.21 1.38
N ALA A 160 -16.56 4.41 2.38
CA ALA A 160 -17.04 4.58 3.75
C ALA A 160 -15.97 5.25 4.64
N GLU A 161 -16.40 5.79 5.76
CA GLU A 161 -15.54 6.10 6.91
C GLU A 161 -15.50 4.88 7.83
N TRP A 162 -14.34 4.61 8.41
CA TRP A 162 -14.19 3.53 9.39
C TRP A 162 -13.72 4.10 10.75
N ALA A 163 -14.69 4.49 11.58
CA ALA A 163 -14.41 5.05 12.91
C ALA A 163 -13.57 4.09 13.78
N GLY A 164 -13.83 2.80 13.71
CA GLY A 164 -13.05 1.79 14.43
C GLY A 164 -11.55 1.80 14.10
N LEU A 165 -11.16 2.24 12.91
CA LEU A 165 -9.74 2.39 12.55
C LEU A 165 -9.06 3.49 13.39
N ILE A 166 -9.77 4.60 13.64
CA ILE A 166 -9.30 5.69 14.52
C ILE A 166 -9.18 5.19 15.96
N GLU A 167 -10.16 4.43 16.43
CA GLU A 167 -10.15 3.84 17.77
C GLU A 167 -9.00 2.86 17.95
N MET A 168 -8.74 2.00 16.98
CA MET A 168 -7.59 1.08 16.97
C MET A 168 -6.27 1.84 17.07
N GLN A 169 -6.09 2.89 16.24
CA GLN A 169 -4.88 3.72 16.29
C GLN A 169 -4.67 4.40 17.62
N ASN A 170 -5.73 4.97 18.20
CA ASN A 170 -5.66 5.72 19.46
C ASN A 170 -5.46 4.81 20.68
N SER A 171 -5.96 3.59 20.63
CA SER A 171 -5.83 2.59 21.70
C SER A 171 -4.47 1.89 21.70
N TYR A 172 -3.78 1.88 20.58
CA TYR A 172 -2.50 1.21 20.44
C TYR A 172 -1.39 1.93 21.22
N LYS A 173 -0.80 1.23 22.17
CA LYS A 173 0.43 1.64 22.86
C LYS A 173 1.54 0.71 22.43
N PRO A 174 2.54 1.18 21.64
CA PRO A 174 3.69 0.35 21.32
C PRO A 174 4.35 -0.11 22.62
N ALA A 175 4.81 -1.36 22.64
CA ALA A 175 5.63 -1.84 23.76
C ALA A 175 6.80 -0.86 23.91
N SER A 176 7.01 -0.37 25.14
CA SER A 176 8.16 0.50 25.42
C SER A 176 9.41 -0.26 25.01
N GLU A 177 10.25 0.34 24.15
CA GLU A 177 11.58 -0.23 23.92
C GLU A 177 12.26 -0.42 25.27
N PRO A 178 12.95 -1.56 25.50
CA PRO A 178 13.71 -1.74 26.72
C PRO A 178 14.66 -0.54 26.81
N ARG A 179 14.62 0.17 27.93
CA ARG A 179 15.52 1.30 28.19
C ARG A 179 16.94 0.78 28.03
N THR A 180 17.66 1.26 27.01
CA THR A 180 19.09 1.09 26.89
C THR A 180 19.75 1.90 28.01
N GLY A 181 19.82 1.33 29.21
CA GLY A 181 20.29 2.07 30.40
C GLY A 181 20.65 1.20 31.60
N ASP A 182 20.26 -0.04 31.62
CA ASP A 182 20.69 -0.98 32.66
C ASP A 182 21.84 -1.88 32.15
N THR A 183 23.04 -1.34 32.18
CA THR A 183 24.29 -2.16 32.14
C THR A 183 24.56 -2.77 33.52
N ALA A 184 23.58 -3.44 34.09
CA ALA A 184 23.76 -4.22 35.29
C ALA A 184 23.66 -5.70 34.96
N GLY A 185 24.82 -6.37 34.88
CA GLY A 185 24.97 -7.82 35.02
C GLY A 185 24.44 -8.64 33.85
N TRP A 186 25.23 -8.78 32.81
CA TRP A 186 25.13 -9.92 31.91
C TRP A 186 25.75 -11.14 32.59
N ASP A 187 24.92 -11.90 33.29
CA ASP A 187 25.33 -13.24 33.72
C ASP A 187 25.43 -14.14 32.46
N GLU A 188 26.55 -14.89 32.39
CA GLU A 188 26.91 -15.77 31.27
C GLU A 188 25.91 -16.91 30.95
N VAL A 189 24.77 -16.99 31.63
CA VAL A 189 23.84 -18.14 31.57
C VAL A 189 22.69 -17.98 30.57
N THR A 190 22.53 -16.86 29.93
CA THR A 190 21.33 -16.60 29.05
C THR A 190 21.63 -16.20 27.61
N GLN A 191 22.77 -16.57 27.04
CA GLN A 191 22.98 -16.40 25.62
C GLN A 191 22.29 -17.52 24.83
N PRO A 192 21.40 -17.19 23.85
CA PRO A 192 20.83 -18.20 22.97
C PRO A 192 21.93 -18.91 22.18
N SER A 193 21.81 -20.21 22.01
CA SER A 193 22.82 -21.10 21.38
C SER A 193 23.27 -20.70 19.96
N TRP A 194 22.53 -19.83 19.28
CA TRP A 194 22.89 -19.33 17.93
C TRP A 194 23.98 -18.25 17.94
N VAL A 195 24.22 -17.57 19.09
CA VAL A 195 25.28 -16.54 19.23
C VAL A 195 26.66 -17.20 19.18
N ALA A 196 26.81 -18.41 19.70
CA ALA A 196 28.06 -19.14 19.70
C ALA A 196 28.50 -19.57 18.27
N THR A 197 27.58 -19.78 17.37
CA THR A 197 27.86 -20.19 15.97
C THR A 197 28.37 -19.04 15.11
N TYR A 198 28.04 -17.79 15.46
CA TYR A 198 28.45 -16.62 14.68
C TYR A 198 29.86 -16.13 14.95
N LEU A 199 30.41 -16.47 16.14
CA LEU A 199 31.75 -16.03 16.57
C LEU A 199 32.86 -17.05 16.27
N SER A 200 32.50 -18.26 15.82
CA SER A 200 33.48 -19.34 15.50
C SER A 200 33.75 -19.51 13.99
N GLY A 201 33.16 -18.70 13.12
CA GLY A 201 33.27 -18.83 11.67
C GLY A 201 34.14 -17.76 11.00
N GLY A 202 35.32 -17.49 11.50
CA GLY A 202 36.20 -16.49 10.91
C GLY A 202 37.68 -16.86 10.98
N ALA A 203 38.10 -17.96 10.35
CA ALA A 203 39.48 -18.15 9.91
C ALA A 203 39.56 -19.43 9.06
N HIS A 204 39.59 -19.28 7.77
CA HIS A 204 40.26 -20.19 6.84
C HIS A 204 40.73 -19.40 5.64
N ASP A 205 42.02 -19.39 5.45
CA ASP A 205 42.96 -19.13 4.37
C ASP A 205 42.39 -18.68 3.00
#